data_69ad7853e3c0af31dd303b208cfb9aac
#
_entry.id   69ad7853e3c0af31dd303b208cfb9aac
#
_cell.length_a   1.000
_cell.length_b   1.000
_cell.length_c   1.000
_cell.angle_alpha   90.00
_cell.angle_beta   90.00
_cell.angle_gamma   90.00
#
_symmetry.space_group_name_H-M   'P 1'
#
loop_
_entity.id
_entity.type
_entity.pdbx_description
1 polymer ?
#
loop_
_entity_poly.entity_id
_entity_poly.type
_entity_poly.pdbx_seq_one_letter_code
_entity_poly.pdbx_strand_id
1 'polypeptide(L)'
;MATPRLNQLSIDLSKLLNDEVGVATANGEEFTASQRLLALNRAEGQFISKAVADQDNETLEKTFNEMLGSASLGSGVSPSTSITNSAKTLRLSIAGSYAFPVKFKDWAGLKSQYNPETTAMYSSRPTYHWTEYGRFIHWFPADPLGDPPIAYYVKDHQDLSYNGASDFLVPARYDTEILKLAYEFLTQILIKE
;
A
#
# COMPACT_ATOMS: atom_id res chain seq x y z
N MET A 1 -13.46 -10.16 17.55
CA MET A 1 -14.15 -11.09 16.63
C MET A 1 -13.66 -10.80 15.23
N ALA A 2 -13.34 -11.84 14.45
CA ALA A 2 -12.97 -11.67 13.04
C ALA A 2 -14.10 -10.96 12.28
N THR A 3 -13.73 -10.21 11.25
CA THR A 3 -14.71 -9.58 10.37
C THR A 3 -15.52 -10.63 9.60
N PRO A 4 -16.77 -10.34 9.22
CA PRO A 4 -17.58 -11.28 8.44
C PRO A 4 -16.88 -11.73 7.15
N ARG A 5 -16.16 -10.83 6.47
CA ARG A 5 -15.43 -11.11 5.24
C ARG A 5 -14.26 -12.07 5.46
N LEU A 6 -13.45 -11.86 6.49
CA LEU A 6 -12.34 -12.76 6.82
C LEU A 6 -12.84 -14.17 7.14
N ASN A 7 -13.93 -14.28 7.89
CA ASN A 7 -14.55 -15.57 8.18
C ASN A 7 -15.04 -16.26 6.90
N GLN A 8 -15.70 -15.52 6.00
CA GLN A 8 -16.20 -16.07 4.75
C GLN A 8 -15.04 -16.57 3.86
N LEU A 9 -14.00 -15.77 3.67
CA LEU A 9 -12.84 -16.17 2.88
C LEU A 9 -12.11 -17.37 3.47
N SER A 10 -12.03 -17.48 4.80
CA SER A 10 -11.45 -18.64 5.46
C SER A 10 -12.28 -19.92 5.22
N ILE A 11 -13.62 -19.82 5.21
CA ILE A 11 -14.52 -20.93 4.89
C ILE A 11 -14.39 -21.32 3.41
N ASP A 12 -14.37 -20.35 2.51
CA ASP A 12 -14.29 -20.61 1.07
C ASP A 12 -12.93 -21.21 0.70
N LEU A 13 -11.84 -20.76 1.33
CA LEU A 13 -10.52 -21.37 1.18
C LEU A 13 -10.52 -22.83 1.67
N SER A 14 -11.18 -23.12 2.80
CA SER A 14 -11.32 -24.49 3.31
C SER A 14 -12.06 -25.39 2.33
N LYS A 15 -13.15 -24.90 1.71
CA LYS A 15 -13.88 -25.66 0.69
C LYS A 15 -13.03 -25.96 -0.54
N LEU A 16 -12.31 -24.95 -1.07
CA LEU A 16 -11.41 -25.13 -2.20
C LEU A 16 -10.36 -26.21 -1.94
N LEU A 17 -9.76 -26.19 -0.76
CA LEU A 17 -8.76 -27.18 -0.37
C LEU A 17 -9.35 -28.60 -0.28
N ASN A 18 -10.54 -28.75 0.27
CA ASN A 18 -11.19 -30.05 0.38
C ASN A 18 -11.67 -30.61 -0.97
N ASP A 19 -12.17 -29.74 -1.85
CA ASP A 19 -12.72 -30.15 -3.15
C ASP A 19 -11.62 -30.57 -4.14
N GLU A 20 -10.46 -29.89 -4.12
CA GLU A 20 -9.40 -30.16 -5.10
C GLU A 20 -8.38 -31.22 -4.62
N VAL A 21 -8.08 -31.28 -3.35
CA VAL A 21 -7.05 -32.21 -2.84
C VAL A 21 -7.60 -33.61 -2.60
N GLY A 22 -8.94 -33.77 -2.51
CA GLY A 22 -9.60 -35.09 -2.43
C GLY A 22 -9.20 -35.91 -1.19
N VAL A 23 -8.47 -35.34 -0.27
CA VAL A 23 -7.96 -36.02 0.93
C VAL A 23 -8.85 -35.66 2.11
N ALA A 24 -9.90 -36.41 2.26
CA ALA A 24 -10.53 -36.52 3.55
C ALA A 24 -9.54 -37.21 4.50
N THR A 25 -8.70 -36.44 5.20
CA THR A 25 -7.98 -36.98 6.33
C THR A 25 -8.97 -37.42 7.39
N ALA A 26 -8.63 -38.44 8.16
CA ALA A 26 -9.49 -39.01 9.20
C ALA A 26 -9.97 -38.02 10.26
N ASN A 27 -9.47 -36.78 10.27
CA ASN A 27 -9.84 -35.67 11.14
C ASN A 27 -10.38 -34.42 10.39
N GLY A 28 -10.60 -34.45 9.10
CA GLY A 28 -11.43 -33.49 8.38
C GLY A 28 -10.83 -32.10 8.11
N GLU A 29 -9.70 -31.75 8.65
CA GLU A 29 -9.04 -30.44 8.38
C GLU A 29 -7.57 -30.64 8.08
N GLU A 30 -7.19 -30.49 6.84
CA GLU A 30 -5.79 -30.56 6.39
C GLU A 30 -5.00 -29.32 6.82
N PHE A 31 -5.65 -28.17 6.92
CA PHE A 31 -5.08 -26.90 7.35
C PHE A 31 -5.82 -26.28 8.52
N THR A 32 -5.06 -25.91 9.55
CA THR A 32 -5.61 -25.21 10.72
C THR A 32 -6.11 -23.81 10.37
N ALA A 33 -7.00 -23.25 11.18
CA ALA A 33 -7.45 -21.86 11.05
C ALA A 33 -6.28 -20.86 11.01
N SER A 34 -5.22 -21.12 11.78
CA SER A 34 -4.02 -20.27 11.79
C SER A 34 -3.25 -20.33 10.48
N GLN A 35 -3.15 -21.49 9.85
CA GLN A 35 -2.49 -21.64 8.54
C GLN A 35 -3.29 -20.95 7.44
N ARG A 36 -4.62 -21.09 7.45
CA ARG A 36 -5.51 -20.37 6.52
C ARG A 36 -5.39 -18.85 6.70
N LEU A 37 -5.35 -18.36 7.94
CA LEU A 37 -5.14 -16.93 8.23
C LEU A 37 -3.79 -16.44 7.71
N LEU A 38 -2.72 -17.19 7.93
CA LEU A 38 -1.39 -16.86 7.42
C LEU A 38 -1.38 -16.82 5.89
N ALA A 39 -2.06 -17.75 5.23
CA ALA A 39 -2.16 -17.78 3.77
C ALA A 39 -2.92 -16.57 3.23
N LEU A 40 -4.03 -16.19 3.85
CA LEU A 40 -4.83 -15.02 3.48
C LEU A 40 -4.04 -13.72 3.69
N ASN A 41 -3.30 -13.59 4.81
CA ASN A 41 -2.42 -12.45 5.07
C ASN A 41 -1.34 -12.31 3.97
N ARG A 42 -0.69 -13.41 3.61
CA ARG A 42 0.32 -13.41 2.54
C ARG A 42 -0.27 -13.10 1.17
N ALA A 43 -1.45 -13.64 0.88
CA ALA A 43 -2.15 -13.39 -0.36
C ALA A 43 -2.49 -11.91 -0.53
N GLU A 44 -3.01 -11.25 0.50
CA GLU A 44 -3.29 -9.81 0.45
C GLU A 44 -2.01 -8.98 0.27
N GLY A 45 -0.97 -9.25 1.06
CA GLY A 45 0.32 -8.55 0.93
C GLY A 45 0.95 -8.73 -0.46
N GLN A 46 0.87 -9.94 -1.03
CA GLN A 46 1.35 -10.21 -2.38
C GLN A 46 0.52 -9.49 -3.44
N PHE A 47 -0.80 -9.47 -3.29
CA PHE A 47 -1.70 -8.75 -4.20
C PHE A 47 -1.38 -7.25 -4.21
N ILE A 48 -1.26 -6.62 -3.03
CA ILE A 48 -0.92 -5.19 -2.91
C ILE A 48 0.44 -4.91 -3.54
N SER A 49 1.45 -5.71 -3.23
CA SER A 49 2.81 -5.55 -3.77
C SER A 49 2.83 -5.65 -5.29
N LYS A 50 2.08 -6.59 -5.86
CA LYS A 50 1.94 -6.76 -7.31
C LYS A 50 1.21 -5.57 -7.94
N ALA A 51 0.09 -5.14 -7.38
CA ALA A 51 -0.65 -4.00 -7.88
C ALA A 51 0.20 -2.73 -7.91
N VAL A 52 0.98 -2.48 -6.84
CA VAL A 52 1.89 -1.34 -6.73
C VAL A 52 3.03 -1.39 -7.74
N ALA A 53 3.55 -2.59 -8.06
CA ALA A 53 4.64 -2.78 -9.02
C ALA A 53 4.17 -2.65 -10.48
N ASP A 54 3.01 -3.20 -10.79
CA ASP A 54 2.55 -3.38 -12.17
C ASP A 54 1.70 -2.20 -12.70
N GLN A 55 1.14 -1.37 -11.81
CA GLN A 55 0.21 -0.32 -12.19
C GLN A 55 0.76 1.08 -11.99
N ASP A 56 0.36 2.01 -12.87
CA ASP A 56 0.65 3.43 -12.70
C ASP A 56 -0.22 4.07 -11.61
N ASN A 57 0.17 5.25 -11.17
CA ASN A 57 -0.48 5.95 -10.07
C ASN A 57 -1.95 6.28 -10.37
N GLU A 58 -2.29 6.62 -11.61
CA GLU A 58 -3.66 6.98 -12.01
C GLU A 58 -4.57 5.75 -11.96
N THR A 59 -4.10 4.60 -12.44
CA THR A 59 -4.82 3.33 -12.37
C THR A 59 -5.00 2.88 -10.91
N LEU A 60 -3.96 3.02 -10.07
CA LEU A 60 -4.06 2.73 -8.65
C LEU A 60 -5.11 3.60 -7.95
N GLU A 61 -5.15 4.90 -8.23
CA GLU A 61 -6.14 5.80 -7.65
C GLU A 61 -7.58 5.46 -8.07
N LYS A 62 -7.80 5.10 -9.32
CA LYS A 62 -9.14 4.78 -9.84
C LYS A 62 -9.63 3.41 -9.41
N THR A 63 -8.73 2.42 -9.43
CA THR A 63 -9.10 1.02 -9.24
C THR A 63 -9.10 0.62 -7.77
N PHE A 64 -8.24 1.22 -6.95
CA PHE A 64 -8.00 0.83 -5.56
C PHE A 64 -8.27 1.96 -4.57
N ASN A 65 -9.29 2.78 -4.81
CA ASN A 65 -9.62 3.93 -3.96
C ASN A 65 -9.83 3.56 -2.48
N GLU A 66 -10.31 2.36 -2.18
CA GLU A 66 -10.49 1.86 -0.80
C GLU A 66 -9.16 1.60 -0.08
N MET A 67 -8.11 1.29 -0.85
CA MET A 67 -6.76 1.09 -0.34
C MET A 67 -5.98 2.40 -0.19
N LEU A 68 -6.56 3.53 -0.59
CA LEU A 68 -5.89 4.81 -0.49
C LEU A 68 -5.94 5.38 0.92
N GLY A 69 -4.88 6.05 1.28
CA GLY A 69 -4.77 6.85 2.49
C GLY A 69 -4.26 8.25 2.18
N SER A 70 -4.46 9.14 3.12
CA SER A 70 -3.83 10.45 3.11
C SER A 70 -3.24 10.73 4.48
N ALA A 71 -2.08 11.38 4.52
CA ALA A 71 -1.42 11.78 5.75
C ALA A 71 -0.81 13.16 5.60
N SER A 72 -0.96 13.98 6.63
CA SER A 72 -0.20 15.20 6.77
C SER A 72 1.23 14.86 7.21
N LEU A 73 2.22 15.41 6.52
CA LEU A 73 3.64 15.11 6.75
C LEU A 73 4.30 15.98 7.82
N GLY A 74 3.53 16.53 8.73
CA GLY A 74 4.04 17.42 9.78
C GLY A 74 4.25 18.86 9.30
N SER A 75 4.91 19.70 10.11
CA SER A 75 5.16 21.10 9.71
C SER A 75 6.05 21.15 8.49
N GLY A 76 5.71 21.98 7.50
CA GLY A 76 6.45 22.15 6.24
C GLY A 76 7.92 22.59 6.36
N VAL A 77 8.40 22.76 7.58
CA VAL A 77 9.77 23.19 7.91
C VAL A 77 10.78 22.03 7.75
N SER A 78 10.35 20.79 7.90
CA SER A 78 11.25 19.62 7.74
C SER A 78 10.96 18.94 6.40
N PRO A 79 11.80 19.15 5.37
CA PRO A 79 11.52 18.72 3.99
C PRO A 79 11.73 17.20 3.77
N SER A 80 11.56 16.40 4.82
CA SER A 80 11.69 14.95 4.75
C SER A 80 10.93 14.28 5.89
N THR A 81 10.09 13.30 5.57
CA THR A 81 9.41 12.47 6.57
C THR A 81 9.04 11.10 5.99
N SER A 82 8.66 10.17 6.86
CA SER A 82 8.18 8.84 6.47
C SER A 82 6.69 8.69 6.77
N ILE A 83 6.01 7.89 5.96
CA ILE A 83 4.64 7.49 6.24
C ILE A 83 4.66 6.05 6.75
N THR A 84 4.09 5.85 7.91
CA THR A 84 3.88 4.50 8.44
C THR A 84 2.76 3.81 7.66
N ASN A 85 2.93 2.53 7.34
CA ASN A 85 1.93 1.73 6.61
C ASN A 85 1.61 2.22 5.19
N SER A 86 2.62 2.74 4.49
CA SER A 86 2.54 3.09 3.07
C SER A 86 3.30 2.08 2.22
N ALA A 87 2.61 1.47 1.26
CA ALA A 87 3.22 0.64 0.22
C ALA A 87 3.83 1.47 -0.90
N LYS A 88 3.18 2.60 -1.25
CA LYS A 88 3.65 3.51 -2.31
C LYS A 88 3.00 4.88 -2.17
N THR A 89 3.79 5.94 -2.26
CA THR A 89 3.28 7.31 -2.37
C THR A 89 2.87 7.59 -3.82
N LEU A 90 1.65 8.07 -4.02
CA LEU A 90 1.10 8.35 -5.34
C LEU A 90 1.31 9.80 -5.74
N ARG A 91 1.03 10.71 -4.83
CA ARG A 91 1.13 12.15 -5.05
C ARG A 91 1.32 12.92 -3.75
N LEU A 92 1.86 14.12 -3.87
CA LEU A 92 2.02 15.06 -2.77
C LEU A 92 1.31 16.37 -3.10
N SER A 93 0.57 16.93 -2.15
CA SER A 93 -0.01 18.27 -2.23
C SER A 93 0.65 19.18 -1.20
N ILE A 94 1.11 20.36 -1.64
CA ILE A 94 1.75 21.37 -0.80
C ILE A 94 1.02 22.69 -1.04
N ALA A 95 0.57 23.33 0.02
CA ALA A 95 -0.20 24.59 -0.08
C ALA A 95 -1.36 24.53 -1.11
N GLY A 96 -2.06 23.41 -1.18
CA GLY A 96 -3.17 23.18 -2.11
C GLY A 96 -2.75 22.94 -3.58
N SER A 97 -1.46 22.86 -3.89
CA SER A 97 -0.93 22.54 -5.22
C SER A 97 -0.29 21.15 -5.25
N TYR A 98 -0.45 20.42 -6.36
CA TYR A 98 0.24 19.14 -6.53
C TYR A 98 1.70 19.37 -6.85
N ALA A 99 2.56 18.64 -6.14
CA ALA A 99 4.00 18.63 -6.39
C ALA A 99 4.36 17.62 -7.48
N PHE A 100 5.34 17.93 -8.31
CA PHE A 100 5.80 17.07 -9.39
C PHE A 100 6.73 15.97 -8.88
N PRO A 101 6.51 14.69 -9.23
CA PRO A 101 7.41 13.61 -8.86
C PRO A 101 8.73 13.74 -9.63
N VAL A 102 9.86 13.54 -8.95
CA VAL A 102 11.21 13.56 -9.52
C VAL A 102 11.92 12.27 -9.12
N LYS A 103 12.66 11.66 -10.05
CA LYS A 103 13.46 10.49 -9.73
C LYS A 103 14.58 10.87 -8.76
N PHE A 104 14.85 10.03 -7.79
CA PHE A 104 15.85 10.31 -6.75
C PHE A 104 17.24 10.64 -7.32
N LYS A 105 17.65 9.99 -8.40
CA LYS A 105 18.92 10.28 -9.08
C LYS A 105 19.05 11.72 -9.58
N ASP A 106 17.93 12.36 -9.92
CA ASP A 106 17.88 13.72 -10.48
C ASP A 106 17.65 14.78 -9.39
N TRP A 107 17.36 14.33 -8.15
CA TRP A 107 16.97 15.19 -7.03
C TRP A 107 18.03 16.21 -6.62
N ALA A 108 19.29 15.77 -6.50
CA ALA A 108 20.39 16.65 -6.13
C ALA A 108 20.63 17.75 -7.18
N GLY A 109 20.55 17.38 -8.47
CA GLY A 109 20.66 18.32 -9.58
C GLY A 109 19.55 19.36 -9.57
N LEU A 110 18.31 18.93 -9.33
CA LEU A 110 17.17 19.85 -9.22
C LEU A 110 17.37 20.85 -8.07
N LYS A 111 17.77 20.39 -6.89
CA LYS A 111 18.02 21.26 -5.73
C LYS A 111 19.13 22.28 -5.99
N SER A 112 20.19 21.88 -6.71
CA SER A 112 21.31 22.79 -7.03
C SER A 112 20.93 23.87 -8.04
N GLN A 113 19.95 23.64 -8.89
CA GLN A 113 19.45 24.59 -9.89
C GLN A 113 18.43 25.58 -9.31
N TYR A 114 17.88 25.27 -8.13
CA TYR A 114 16.90 26.14 -7.50
C TYR A 114 17.57 27.37 -6.88
N ASN A 115 17.16 28.52 -7.38
CA ASN A 115 17.50 29.80 -6.76
C ASN A 115 16.26 30.43 -6.12
N PRO A 116 16.16 30.45 -4.78
CA PRO A 116 14.97 30.96 -4.09
C PRO A 116 14.69 32.45 -4.43
N GLU A 117 15.69 33.23 -4.68
CA GLU A 117 15.52 34.66 -5.01
C GLU A 117 14.87 34.83 -6.39
N THR A 118 15.31 34.06 -7.38
CA THR A 118 14.78 34.13 -8.75
C THR A 118 13.35 33.58 -8.80
N THR A 119 13.10 32.52 -8.06
CA THR A 119 11.76 31.87 -8.05
C THR A 119 10.73 32.75 -7.35
N ALA A 120 11.10 33.42 -6.27
CA ALA A 120 10.24 34.39 -5.57
C ALA A 120 9.88 35.62 -6.43
N MET A 121 10.77 36.01 -7.33
CA MET A 121 10.50 37.15 -8.22
C MET A 121 9.58 36.86 -9.38
N TYR A 122 9.54 35.62 -9.87
CA TYR A 122 8.80 35.24 -11.09
C TYR A 122 7.54 34.41 -10.86
N SER A 123 7.31 33.93 -9.67
CA SER A 123 6.13 33.11 -9.38
C SER A 123 5.54 33.43 -8.01
N SER A 124 4.30 33.86 -8.01
CA SER A 124 3.49 33.97 -6.78
C SER A 124 3.23 32.62 -6.12
N ARG A 125 3.53 31.52 -6.82
CA ARG A 125 3.42 30.15 -6.31
C ARG A 125 4.62 29.34 -6.78
N PRO A 126 5.49 28.85 -5.88
CA PRO A 126 6.61 28.01 -6.24
C PRO A 126 6.12 26.70 -6.86
N THR A 127 6.88 26.18 -7.81
CA THR A 127 6.68 24.83 -8.33
C THR A 127 7.27 23.84 -7.33
N TYR A 128 6.42 23.04 -6.72
CA TYR A 128 6.84 22.02 -5.76
C TYR A 128 7.24 20.74 -6.47
N HIS A 129 8.28 20.11 -5.97
CA HIS A 129 8.78 18.81 -6.42
C HIS A 129 8.90 17.86 -5.24
N TRP A 130 8.78 16.57 -5.50
CA TRP A 130 8.98 15.55 -4.48
C TRP A 130 9.64 14.30 -5.04
N THR A 131 10.25 13.54 -4.15
CA THR A 131 10.82 12.23 -4.46
C THR A 131 10.65 11.32 -3.25
N GLU A 132 10.58 10.01 -3.49
CA GLU A 132 10.61 8.99 -2.46
C GLU A 132 11.91 8.21 -2.57
N TYR A 133 12.59 8.06 -1.43
CA TYR A 133 13.79 7.24 -1.31
C TYR A 133 13.74 6.41 -0.02
N GLY A 134 13.74 5.10 -0.18
CA GLY A 134 13.47 4.18 0.93
C GLY A 134 12.04 4.39 1.44
N ARG A 135 11.91 4.75 2.72
CA ARG A 135 10.62 5.06 3.34
C ARG A 135 10.41 6.55 3.57
N PHE A 136 11.31 7.40 3.04
CA PHE A 136 11.26 8.83 3.24
C PHE A 136 10.75 9.54 2.00
N ILE A 137 9.80 10.46 2.22
CA ILE A 137 9.34 11.40 1.22
C ILE A 137 10.10 12.69 1.42
N HIS A 138 10.76 13.16 0.37
CA HIS A 138 11.46 14.42 0.33
C HIS A 138 10.71 15.37 -0.60
N TRP A 139 10.58 16.64 -0.22
CA TRP A 139 9.96 17.65 -1.06
C TRP A 139 10.76 18.95 -1.08
N PHE A 140 10.50 19.75 -2.10
CA PHE A 140 11.22 21.00 -2.31
C PHE A 140 10.46 21.90 -3.31
N PRO A 141 10.45 23.23 -3.12
CA PRO A 141 10.90 23.93 -1.94
C PRO A 141 10.03 23.66 -0.70
N ALA A 142 10.51 24.09 0.48
CA ALA A 142 9.64 24.13 1.65
C ALA A 142 8.56 25.20 1.43
N ASP A 143 7.35 24.96 1.96
CA ASP A 143 6.32 25.99 1.89
C ASP A 143 6.69 27.17 2.80
N PRO A 144 6.71 28.41 2.27
CA PRO A 144 7.05 29.58 3.05
C PRO A 144 6.03 29.90 4.15
N LEU A 145 4.79 29.42 4.02
CA LEU A 145 3.75 29.60 5.04
C LEU A 145 3.79 28.48 6.10
N GLY A 146 4.59 27.45 5.87
CA GLY A 146 4.74 26.34 6.80
C GLY A 146 3.58 25.34 6.80
N ASP A 147 2.71 25.40 5.80
CA ASP A 147 1.62 24.45 5.66
C ASP A 147 2.16 23.03 5.47
N PRO A 148 1.64 22.05 6.23
CA PRO A 148 2.10 20.68 6.13
C PRO A 148 1.71 20.08 4.78
N PRO A 149 2.64 19.44 4.07
CA PRO A 149 2.31 18.68 2.88
C PRO A 149 1.35 17.53 3.20
N ILE A 150 0.46 17.23 2.27
CA ILE A 150 -0.45 16.08 2.35
C ILE A 150 0.00 15.06 1.32
N ALA A 151 0.42 13.88 1.79
CA ALA A 151 0.72 12.75 0.94
C ALA A 151 -0.51 11.87 0.75
N TYR A 152 -0.73 11.44 -0.48
CA TYR A 152 -1.72 10.43 -0.87
C TYR A 152 -0.96 9.16 -1.24
N TYR A 153 -1.35 8.04 -0.67
CA TYR A 153 -0.58 6.80 -0.76
C TYR A 153 -1.49 5.56 -0.79
N VAL A 154 -0.95 4.47 -1.32
CA VAL A 154 -1.54 3.14 -1.17
C VAL A 154 -1.13 2.62 0.21
N LYS A 155 -2.11 2.19 1.00
CA LYS A 155 -1.87 1.57 2.31
C LYS A 155 -1.11 0.26 2.14
N ASP A 156 -0.17 0.02 3.04
CA ASP A 156 0.52 -1.25 3.12
C ASP A 156 -0.37 -2.30 3.82
N HIS A 157 -0.10 -3.56 3.53
CA HIS A 157 -0.77 -4.66 4.19
C HIS A 157 -0.58 -4.60 5.71
N GLN A 158 -1.65 -4.89 6.44
CA GLN A 158 -1.64 -5.06 7.88
C GLN A 158 -2.11 -6.46 8.23
N ASP A 159 -1.40 -7.13 9.12
CA ASP A 159 -1.76 -8.48 9.53
C ASP A 159 -3.21 -8.57 10.03
N LEU A 160 -4.00 -9.41 9.37
CA LEU A 160 -5.35 -9.76 9.79
C LEU A 160 -5.29 -10.67 11.01
N SER A 161 -6.30 -10.59 11.85
CA SER A 161 -6.42 -11.43 13.04
C SER A 161 -7.87 -11.81 13.28
N TYR A 162 -8.14 -13.07 13.61
CA TYR A 162 -9.48 -13.52 14.00
C TYR A 162 -10.02 -12.83 15.25
N ASN A 163 -9.14 -12.28 16.09
CA ASN A 163 -9.52 -11.55 17.31
C ASN A 163 -9.47 -10.03 17.12
N GLY A 164 -9.02 -9.56 15.94
CA GLY A 164 -8.87 -8.15 15.62
C GLY A 164 -10.07 -7.56 14.89
N ALA A 165 -10.10 -6.25 14.81
CA ALA A 165 -11.06 -5.48 14.02
C ALA A 165 -10.55 -5.18 12.59
N SER A 166 -9.33 -5.62 12.26
CA SER A 166 -8.72 -5.38 10.95
C SER A 166 -9.44 -6.22 9.89
N ASP A 167 -9.74 -5.60 8.76
CA ASP A 167 -10.31 -6.24 7.59
C ASP A 167 -9.38 -6.10 6.39
N PHE A 168 -9.67 -6.83 5.31
CA PHE A 168 -8.93 -6.72 4.07
C PHE A 168 -8.95 -5.29 3.53
N LEU A 169 -7.78 -4.81 3.12
CA LEU A 169 -7.62 -3.53 2.42
C LEU A 169 -8.00 -3.65 0.95
N VAL A 170 -7.76 -4.82 0.37
CA VAL A 170 -8.10 -5.10 -1.02
C VAL A 170 -9.62 -5.15 -1.19
N PRO A 171 -10.20 -4.46 -2.20
CA PRO A 171 -11.65 -4.47 -2.44
C PRO A 171 -12.22 -5.87 -2.64
N ALA A 172 -13.45 -6.11 -2.17
CA ALA A 172 -14.09 -7.44 -2.20
C ALA A 172 -14.24 -8.05 -3.60
N ARG A 173 -14.26 -7.23 -4.66
CA ARG A 173 -14.27 -7.71 -6.06
C ARG A 173 -13.04 -8.56 -6.43
N TYR A 174 -11.98 -8.51 -5.64
CA TYR A 174 -10.75 -9.30 -5.84
C TYR A 174 -10.66 -10.51 -4.91
N ASP A 175 -11.73 -10.87 -4.21
CA ASP A 175 -11.73 -12.00 -3.27
C ASP A 175 -11.33 -13.32 -3.95
N THR A 176 -11.73 -13.50 -5.22
CA THR A 176 -11.35 -14.68 -6.00
C THR A 176 -9.84 -14.77 -6.22
N GLU A 177 -9.19 -13.63 -6.53
CA GLU A 177 -7.74 -13.56 -6.69
C GLU A 177 -7.00 -13.78 -5.37
N ILE A 178 -7.51 -13.22 -4.28
CA ILE A 178 -6.97 -13.45 -2.93
C ILE A 178 -7.07 -14.93 -2.57
N LEU A 179 -8.22 -15.57 -2.78
CA LEU A 179 -8.41 -16.98 -2.53
C LEU A 179 -7.46 -17.85 -3.36
N LYS A 180 -7.29 -17.53 -4.64
CA LYS A 180 -6.35 -18.23 -5.52
C LYS A 180 -4.91 -18.13 -5.02
N LEU A 181 -4.44 -16.95 -4.65
CA LEU A 181 -3.10 -16.76 -4.10
C LEU A 181 -2.90 -17.49 -2.76
N ALA A 182 -3.91 -17.44 -1.88
CA ALA A 182 -3.88 -18.16 -0.61
C ALA A 182 -3.85 -19.70 -0.81
N TYR A 183 -4.63 -20.21 -1.75
CA TYR A 183 -4.65 -21.61 -2.13
C TYR A 183 -3.28 -22.05 -2.69
N GLU A 184 -2.72 -21.30 -3.64
CA GLU A 184 -1.40 -21.57 -4.21
C GLU A 184 -0.31 -21.62 -3.12
N PHE A 185 -0.39 -20.72 -2.13
CA PHE A 185 0.54 -20.71 -1.01
C PHE A 185 0.44 -21.97 -0.15
N LEU A 186 -0.78 -22.43 0.20
CA LEU A 186 -0.96 -23.61 1.03
C LEU A 186 -0.56 -24.91 0.29
N THR A 187 -0.88 -25.01 -1.00
CA THR A 187 -0.51 -26.18 -1.80
C THR A 187 1.00 -26.28 -2.03
N GLN A 188 1.72 -25.15 -2.12
CA GLN A 188 3.18 -25.16 -2.19
C GLN A 188 3.86 -25.64 -0.90
N ILE A 189 3.22 -25.49 0.25
CA ILE A 189 3.73 -26.05 1.52
C ILE A 189 3.64 -27.57 1.49
N LEU A 190 2.51 -28.13 1.03
CA LEU A 190 2.32 -29.59 0.94
C LEU A 190 3.29 -30.30 0.00
N ILE A 191 3.74 -29.63 -1.06
CA ILE A 191 4.68 -30.25 -2.02
C ILE A 191 6.11 -30.32 -1.47
N LYS A 192 6.42 -29.55 -0.43
CA LYS A 192 7.78 -29.46 0.16
C LYS A 192 7.98 -30.34 1.39
N GLU A 193 6.94 -30.93 1.92
CA GLU A 193 6.97 -31.96 2.98
C GLU A 193 6.96 -33.36 2.39
#